data_ddce326cd0cb5069792c121004604e2f
#
_entry.id   ddce326cd0cb5069792c121004604e2f
#
_cell.length_a   1.000
_cell.length_b   1.000
_cell.length_c   1.000
_cell.angle_alpha   90.00
_cell.angle_beta   90.00
_cell.angle_gamma   90.00
#
_symmetry.space_group_name_H-M   'P 1'
#
loop_
_entity.id
_entity.type
_entity.pdbx_description
1 polymer ?
#
loop_
_entity_poly.entity_id
_entity_poly.type
_entity_poly.pdbx_seq_one_letter_code
_entity_poly.pdbx_strand_id
1 'polypeptide(L)'
;MKKIVWNVALVAGLLMAAPAMQSVTMSAQNAKSAIQWQADKSMVQPTNLTARSYASRSQWEILKGEITLYMANDLGRNGYYDQKAIAELMGEMAGTVDPQCVLAVGDIHHFNGIASLQDPLWMTNYELIYSHPDLMIDWFPVCGNHEYRGNTNAFLHYGSISRRWMMPAKYYTKVFTHKKTTVRVVFLDTAPLIDKYRQDSETYPDARKEDMQAQLSWLDETLKNAHEDWVIVVGHHPIYADTEKSESERLDMQKRVMPILHKYNNVAIYACGHIHNFQHIQKKGDHIDYVVNTSASLARPVKAVDGTQFCSPADGFSVITVDKKQLRLSMIDKDGNIIHEIKKTK
;
A
#
# COMPACT_ATOMS: atom_id res chain seq x y z
N MET A 1 -6.71 56.77 59.67
CA MET A 1 -7.21 57.14 58.34
C MET A 1 -6.08 57.76 57.51
N LYS A 2 -5.40 56.95 56.67
CA LYS A 2 -4.33 57.45 55.77
C LYS A 2 -4.92 57.41 54.36
N LYS A 3 -5.00 58.59 53.77
CA LYS A 3 -5.38 58.80 52.36
C LYS A 3 -4.21 58.39 51.46
N ILE A 4 -4.45 57.45 50.56
CA ILE A 4 -3.50 57.13 49.50
C ILE A 4 -3.83 58.01 48.29
N VAL A 5 -2.85 58.87 47.93
CA VAL A 5 -2.90 59.74 46.75
C VAL A 5 -2.30 58.96 45.61
N TRP A 6 -3.07 58.75 44.56
CA TRP A 6 -2.51 58.17 43.30
C TRP A 6 -1.93 59.28 42.44
N ASN A 7 -0.64 59.21 42.20
CA ASN A 7 0.03 60.04 41.22
C ASN A 7 -0.26 59.48 39.82
N VAL A 8 -0.96 60.26 39.00
CA VAL A 8 -1.11 59.98 37.58
C VAL A 8 0.12 60.55 36.87
N ALA A 9 1.05 59.71 36.47
CA ALA A 9 2.11 60.09 35.58
C ALA A 9 1.59 60.15 34.14
N LEU A 10 1.62 61.32 33.55
CA LEU A 10 1.35 61.56 32.14
C LEU A 10 2.50 60.97 31.34
N VAL A 11 2.27 59.84 30.67
CA VAL A 11 3.22 59.33 29.66
C VAL A 11 2.85 59.97 28.33
N ALA A 12 3.71 60.90 27.90
CA ALA A 12 3.62 61.47 26.55
C ALA A 12 3.86 60.37 25.52
N GLY A 13 2.81 59.94 24.85
CA GLY A 13 2.90 58.97 23.77
C GLY A 13 3.62 59.57 22.56
N LEU A 14 4.76 59.02 22.22
CA LEU A 14 5.32 59.17 20.88
C LEU A 14 4.36 58.48 19.91
N LEU A 15 3.67 59.25 19.12
CA LEU A 15 2.97 58.77 17.92
C LEU A 15 4.05 58.36 16.91
N MET A 16 4.46 57.12 16.94
CA MET A 16 5.14 56.52 15.80
C MET A 16 4.11 56.40 14.68
N ALA A 17 4.29 57.15 13.63
CA ALA A 17 3.52 57.01 12.41
C ALA A 17 3.69 55.57 11.90
N ALA A 18 2.62 54.81 11.91
CA ALA A 18 2.57 53.53 11.22
C ALA A 18 2.91 53.78 9.73
N PRO A 19 3.79 52.97 9.13
CA PRO A 19 4.01 53.06 7.71
C PRO A 19 2.67 52.87 7.01
N ALA A 20 2.30 53.82 6.17
CA ALA A 20 1.13 53.74 5.36
C ALA A 20 1.19 52.40 4.61
N MET A 21 0.24 51.49 4.89
CA MET A 21 -0.02 50.38 4.01
C MET A 21 -0.34 50.98 2.64
N GLN A 22 0.64 50.96 1.76
CA GLN A 22 0.38 51.15 0.35
C GLN A 22 -0.57 50.01 -0.04
N SER A 23 -1.86 50.36 -0.17
CA SER A 23 -2.83 49.52 -0.88
C SER A 23 -2.24 49.31 -2.28
N VAL A 24 -1.72 48.12 -2.53
CA VAL A 24 -1.37 47.74 -3.89
C VAL A 24 -2.69 47.61 -4.63
N THR A 25 -3.17 48.75 -5.16
CA THR A 25 -4.19 48.71 -6.18
C THR A 25 -3.59 48.08 -7.39
N MET A 26 -3.87 46.77 -7.56
CA MET A 26 -3.59 46.12 -8.85
C MET A 26 -4.23 47.00 -9.93
N SER A 27 -3.41 47.52 -10.84
CA SER A 27 -3.90 48.26 -11.97
C SER A 27 -4.92 47.40 -12.75
N ALA A 28 -5.92 48.01 -13.37
CA ALA A 28 -6.88 47.29 -14.19
C ALA A 28 -6.24 46.48 -15.30
N GLN A 29 -5.00 46.81 -15.67
CA GLN A 29 -4.17 46.07 -16.61
C GLN A 29 -3.65 44.75 -16.00
N ASN A 30 -3.26 44.73 -14.73
CA ASN A 30 -2.84 43.52 -14.04
C ASN A 30 -4.03 42.58 -13.75
N ALA A 31 -5.21 43.15 -13.49
CA ALA A 31 -6.43 42.37 -13.35
C ALA A 31 -6.85 41.74 -14.70
N LYS A 32 -6.71 42.48 -15.81
CA LYS A 32 -6.94 41.91 -17.16
C LYS A 32 -5.97 40.82 -17.50
N SER A 33 -4.69 40.97 -17.18
CA SER A 33 -3.69 39.90 -17.43
C SER A 33 -3.90 38.68 -16.55
N ALA A 34 -4.34 38.87 -15.30
CA ALA A 34 -4.71 37.74 -14.42
C ALA A 34 -5.98 37.03 -14.88
N ILE A 35 -6.97 37.77 -15.38
CA ILE A 35 -8.20 37.21 -15.96
C ILE A 35 -7.87 36.54 -17.31
N GLN A 36 -7.01 37.13 -18.12
CA GLN A 36 -6.59 36.55 -19.39
C GLN A 36 -5.75 35.28 -19.17
N TRP A 37 -4.91 35.24 -18.12
CA TRP A 37 -4.22 34.00 -17.73
C TRP A 37 -5.18 32.90 -17.23
N GLN A 38 -6.28 33.25 -16.58
CA GLN A 38 -7.34 32.29 -16.24
C GLN A 38 -8.18 31.87 -17.44
N ALA A 39 -8.36 32.75 -18.42
CA ALA A 39 -9.11 32.45 -19.66
C ALA A 39 -8.24 31.68 -20.67
N ASP A 40 -6.94 31.94 -20.71
CA ASP A 40 -5.97 31.25 -21.56
C ASP A 40 -5.56 29.87 -21.00
N LYS A 41 -6.38 29.32 -20.11
CA LYS A 41 -6.41 27.87 -19.84
C LYS A 41 -6.71 27.03 -21.10
N SER A 42 -6.97 27.64 -22.23
CA SER A 42 -6.90 26.99 -23.54
C SER A 42 -5.48 26.49 -23.90
N MET A 43 -4.44 26.97 -23.23
CA MET A 43 -3.07 26.44 -23.34
C MET A 43 -2.78 25.29 -22.35
N VAL A 44 -3.49 25.20 -21.25
CA VAL A 44 -3.77 23.90 -20.66
C VAL A 44 -4.88 23.34 -21.55
N GLN A 45 -4.51 22.70 -22.67
CA GLN A 45 -5.36 21.68 -23.23
C GLN A 45 -5.98 21.01 -22.01
N PRO A 46 -7.32 20.95 -21.83
CA PRO A 46 -7.84 19.90 -21.01
C PRO A 46 -7.13 18.69 -21.63
N THR A 47 -6.04 18.24 -20.98
CA THR A 47 -5.58 16.90 -21.26
C THR A 47 -6.87 16.20 -21.29
N ASN A 48 -7.30 15.80 -22.45
CA ASN A 48 -8.53 15.13 -22.57
C ASN A 48 -8.48 14.14 -21.44
N LEU A 49 -9.13 14.49 -20.32
CA LEU A 49 -9.66 13.55 -19.39
C LEU A 49 -10.82 12.89 -20.15
N THR A 50 -10.57 12.63 -21.44
CA THR A 50 -11.18 11.52 -22.12
C THR A 50 -10.83 10.39 -21.21
N ALA A 51 -11.85 9.90 -20.55
CA ALA A 51 -11.82 8.64 -19.84
C ALA A 51 -10.68 7.83 -20.44
N ARG A 52 -9.57 7.61 -19.66
CA ARG A 52 -8.45 6.81 -20.17
C ARG A 52 -9.12 5.64 -20.81
N SER A 53 -8.91 5.41 -22.10
CA SER A 53 -9.48 4.26 -22.78
C SER A 53 -8.68 3.08 -22.26
N TYR A 54 -9.02 2.64 -21.06
CA TYR A 54 -8.51 1.40 -20.51
C TYR A 54 -8.81 0.27 -21.50
N ALA A 55 -7.98 -0.73 -21.50
CA ALA A 55 -8.21 -2.00 -22.17
C ALA A 55 -9.68 -2.41 -21.99
N SER A 56 -10.34 -2.90 -23.02
CA SER A 56 -11.80 -3.00 -23.06
C SER A 56 -12.32 -3.62 -21.76
N ARG A 57 -13.31 -3.00 -21.13
CA ARG A 57 -13.92 -3.46 -19.87
C ARG A 57 -14.32 -4.95 -19.92
N SER A 58 -14.56 -5.48 -21.10
CA SER A 58 -14.83 -6.91 -21.32
C SER A 58 -13.68 -7.83 -20.91
N GLN A 59 -12.43 -7.36 -20.88
CA GLN A 59 -11.30 -8.13 -20.38
C GLN A 59 -11.33 -8.27 -18.87
N TRP A 60 -11.98 -7.36 -18.14
CA TRP A 60 -12.02 -7.39 -16.68
C TRP A 60 -13.09 -8.36 -16.13
N GLU A 61 -14.11 -8.69 -16.94
CA GLU A 61 -15.17 -9.64 -16.54
C GLU A 61 -14.60 -11.00 -16.11
N ILE A 62 -13.49 -11.43 -16.72
CA ILE A 62 -12.82 -12.69 -16.36
C ILE A 62 -12.16 -12.66 -15.00
N LEU A 63 -11.94 -11.46 -14.42
CA LEU A 63 -11.33 -11.27 -13.10
C LEU A 63 -12.35 -11.36 -11.97
N LYS A 64 -13.64 -11.47 -12.26
CA LYS A 64 -14.69 -11.68 -11.26
C LYS A 64 -14.78 -13.16 -10.89
N GLY A 65 -14.70 -13.46 -9.60
CA GLY A 65 -14.79 -14.83 -9.06
C GLY A 65 -15.84 -14.95 -7.97
N GLU A 66 -15.93 -16.11 -7.34
CA GLU A 66 -16.76 -16.30 -6.13
C GLU A 66 -16.21 -15.46 -4.96
N ILE A 67 -14.89 -15.42 -4.83
CA ILE A 67 -14.16 -14.51 -3.95
C ILE A 67 -13.16 -13.76 -4.82
N THR A 68 -13.20 -12.42 -4.77
CA THR A 68 -12.29 -11.57 -5.51
C THR A 68 -11.62 -10.59 -4.54
N LEU A 69 -10.29 -10.54 -4.55
CA LEU A 69 -9.49 -9.69 -3.70
C LEU A 69 -8.53 -8.87 -4.56
N TYR A 70 -8.36 -7.60 -4.25
CA TYR A 70 -7.26 -6.80 -4.77
C TYR A 70 -6.02 -6.98 -3.91
N MET A 71 -4.84 -6.85 -4.50
CA MET A 71 -3.56 -6.81 -3.79
C MET A 71 -2.73 -5.65 -4.33
N ALA A 72 -2.41 -4.70 -3.44
CA ALA A 72 -1.63 -3.51 -3.76
C ALA A 72 -0.64 -3.22 -2.64
N ASN A 73 0.50 -2.62 -2.96
CA ASN A 73 1.57 -2.32 -2.02
C ASN A 73 2.45 -1.19 -2.53
N ASP A 74 3.34 -0.71 -1.67
CA ASP A 74 4.27 0.38 -2.00
C ASP A 74 3.51 1.59 -2.56
N LEU A 75 2.41 1.93 -1.89
CA LEU A 75 1.38 2.84 -2.39
C LEU A 75 1.80 4.30 -2.27
N GLY A 76 2.25 4.70 -1.07
CA GLY A 76 2.28 6.08 -0.63
C GLY A 76 3.36 6.93 -1.25
N ARG A 77 2.98 7.81 -2.15
CA ARG A 77 3.85 8.82 -2.78
C ARG A 77 3.21 10.20 -2.83
N ASN A 78 2.25 10.49 -1.92
CA ASN A 78 1.50 11.76 -1.90
C ASN A 78 0.82 12.08 -3.23
N GLY A 79 0.38 11.05 -3.95
CA GLY A 79 -0.26 11.17 -5.26
C GLY A 79 0.71 11.43 -6.42
N TYR A 80 2.04 11.40 -6.18
CA TYR A 80 3.04 11.50 -7.24
C TYR A 80 3.24 10.18 -7.98
N TYR A 81 3.97 10.24 -9.08
CA TYR A 81 4.18 9.14 -10.01
C TYR A 81 2.83 8.61 -10.51
N ASP A 82 2.68 7.32 -10.67
CA ASP A 82 1.46 6.70 -11.16
C ASP A 82 0.44 6.36 -10.06
N GLN A 83 0.68 6.78 -8.80
CA GLN A 83 -0.20 6.42 -7.67
C GLN A 83 -1.67 6.79 -7.90
N LYS A 84 -1.97 8.04 -8.34
CA LYS A 84 -3.35 8.47 -8.60
C LYS A 84 -3.97 7.72 -9.76
N ALA A 85 -3.18 7.50 -10.81
CA ALA A 85 -3.63 6.81 -12.00
C ALA A 85 -4.01 5.35 -11.73
N ILE A 86 -3.20 4.66 -10.91
CA ILE A 86 -3.46 3.28 -10.51
C ILE A 86 -4.65 3.22 -9.54
N ALA A 87 -4.76 4.16 -8.60
CA ALA A 87 -5.91 4.24 -7.69
C ALA A 87 -7.24 4.45 -8.44
N GLU A 88 -7.23 5.32 -9.46
CA GLU A 88 -8.38 5.54 -10.35
C GLU A 88 -8.73 4.26 -11.13
N LEU A 89 -7.74 3.60 -11.72
CA LEU A 89 -7.91 2.32 -12.40
C LEU A 89 -8.49 1.24 -11.47
N MET A 90 -7.97 1.11 -10.24
CA MET A 90 -8.51 0.18 -9.24
C MET A 90 -9.99 0.46 -8.97
N GLY A 91 -10.38 1.74 -8.86
CA GLY A 91 -11.77 2.15 -8.66
C GLY A 91 -12.66 1.82 -9.87
N GLU A 92 -12.23 2.18 -11.07
CA GLU A 92 -12.95 1.88 -12.32
C GLU A 92 -13.14 0.37 -12.54
N MET A 93 -12.10 -0.41 -12.26
CA MET A 93 -12.17 -1.87 -12.37
C MET A 93 -13.07 -2.47 -11.30
N ALA A 94 -13.14 -1.89 -10.10
CA ALA A 94 -13.91 -2.44 -8.99
C ALA A 94 -15.40 -2.56 -9.33
N GLY A 95 -15.97 -1.63 -10.09
CA GLY A 95 -17.34 -1.70 -10.57
C GLY A 95 -17.66 -2.92 -11.45
N THR A 96 -16.65 -3.49 -12.11
CA THR A 96 -16.79 -4.72 -12.92
C THR A 96 -16.37 -5.97 -12.15
N VAL A 97 -15.22 -5.89 -11.47
CA VAL A 97 -14.53 -7.02 -10.85
C VAL A 97 -15.16 -7.39 -9.49
N ASP A 98 -15.78 -6.41 -8.82
CA ASP A 98 -16.48 -6.56 -7.53
C ASP A 98 -15.59 -7.13 -6.42
N PRO A 99 -14.46 -6.48 -6.08
CA PRO A 99 -13.55 -6.97 -5.07
C PRO A 99 -14.15 -6.85 -3.66
N GLN A 100 -13.99 -7.89 -2.84
CA GLN A 100 -14.48 -7.89 -1.46
C GLN A 100 -13.58 -7.07 -0.52
N CYS A 101 -12.30 -6.94 -0.85
CA CYS A 101 -11.34 -6.15 -0.08
C CYS A 101 -10.06 -5.85 -0.87
N VAL A 102 -9.20 -5.04 -0.25
CA VAL A 102 -7.84 -4.81 -0.70
C VAL A 102 -6.85 -5.40 0.33
N LEU A 103 -5.95 -6.26 -0.11
CA LEU A 103 -4.78 -6.68 0.64
C LEU A 103 -3.68 -5.63 0.42
N ALA A 104 -3.41 -4.81 1.43
CA ALA A 104 -2.43 -3.72 1.36
C ALA A 104 -1.07 -4.19 1.92
N VAL A 105 -0.19 -4.66 1.04
CA VAL A 105 0.98 -5.47 1.42
C VAL A 105 2.21 -4.62 1.72
N GLY A 106 2.04 -3.60 2.60
CA GLY A 106 3.11 -2.79 3.18
C GLY A 106 3.55 -1.59 2.35
N ASP A 107 4.34 -0.74 2.98
CA ASP A 107 4.85 0.52 2.45
C ASP A 107 3.73 1.44 1.92
N ILE A 108 2.72 1.64 2.78
CA ILE A 108 1.58 2.52 2.51
C ILE A 108 2.01 3.99 2.63
N HIS A 109 3.06 4.27 3.40
CA HIS A 109 3.56 5.62 3.68
C HIS A 109 5.07 5.75 3.50
N HIS A 110 5.52 6.14 2.30
CA HIS A 110 6.91 6.53 2.08
C HIS A 110 7.14 7.99 2.52
N PHE A 111 8.34 8.41 3.05
CA PHE A 111 9.52 7.53 3.26
C PHE A 111 9.69 7.12 4.71
N ASN A 112 9.13 7.86 5.66
CA ASN A 112 9.38 7.70 7.09
C ASN A 112 8.17 7.15 7.85
N GLY A 113 7.22 6.51 7.15
CA GLY A 113 5.96 6.09 7.76
C GLY A 113 5.15 7.31 8.23
N ILE A 114 4.24 7.08 9.17
CA ILE A 114 3.41 8.12 9.80
C ILE A 114 3.87 8.40 11.22
N ALA A 115 3.61 9.62 11.72
CA ALA A 115 3.95 10.02 13.07
C ALA A 115 2.82 9.76 14.08
N SER A 116 1.55 9.83 13.64
CA SER A 116 0.37 9.71 14.52
C SER A 116 -0.88 9.30 13.75
N LEU A 117 -1.98 9.05 14.47
CA LEU A 117 -3.31 8.84 13.86
C LEU A 117 -3.83 10.05 13.07
N GLN A 118 -3.34 11.26 13.38
CA GLN A 118 -3.72 12.51 12.74
C GLN A 118 -2.68 12.99 11.71
N ASP A 119 -1.69 12.16 11.37
CA ASP A 119 -0.69 12.52 10.39
C ASP A 119 -1.35 12.85 9.03
N PRO A 120 -1.05 14.00 8.42
CA PRO A 120 -1.60 14.37 7.11
C PRO A 120 -1.31 13.36 5.99
N LEU A 121 -0.28 12.54 6.13
CA LEU A 121 0.06 11.48 5.18
C LEU A 121 -1.08 10.45 5.01
N TRP A 122 -1.92 10.25 6.02
CA TRP A 122 -3.12 9.43 5.85
C TRP A 122 -4.03 9.95 4.74
N MET A 123 -4.20 11.28 4.67
CA MET A 123 -5.04 11.88 3.65
C MET A 123 -4.36 11.83 2.27
N THR A 124 -3.07 12.19 2.20
CA THR A 124 -2.36 12.36 0.92
C THR A 124 -1.82 11.07 0.32
N ASN A 125 -1.65 10.02 1.11
CA ASN A 125 -1.23 8.71 0.62
C ASN A 125 -2.38 7.70 0.49
N TYR A 126 -3.46 7.84 1.26
CA TYR A 126 -4.48 6.81 1.35
C TYR A 126 -5.90 7.35 1.13
N GLU A 127 -6.46 8.16 2.03
CA GLU A 127 -7.90 8.48 2.02
C GLU A 127 -8.34 9.23 0.75
N LEU A 128 -7.60 10.27 0.35
CA LEU A 128 -7.95 11.07 -0.83
C LEU A 128 -7.51 10.43 -2.15
N ILE A 129 -6.55 9.51 -2.10
CA ILE A 129 -6.07 8.82 -3.29
C ILE A 129 -7.02 7.68 -3.67
N TYR A 130 -7.34 6.82 -2.70
CA TYR A 130 -8.20 5.65 -2.90
C TYR A 130 -9.65 5.99 -2.50
N SER A 131 -10.16 7.12 -3.02
CA SER A 131 -11.46 7.69 -2.65
C SER A 131 -12.60 7.31 -3.60
N HIS A 132 -12.34 6.47 -4.60
CA HIS A 132 -13.40 5.98 -5.49
C HIS A 132 -14.48 5.24 -4.67
N PRO A 133 -15.80 5.46 -4.93
CA PRO A 133 -16.88 4.82 -4.17
C PRO A 133 -16.75 3.30 -4.06
N ASP A 134 -16.33 2.62 -5.14
CA ASP A 134 -16.19 1.17 -5.18
C ASP A 134 -14.92 0.65 -4.46
N LEU A 135 -14.06 1.55 -3.95
CA LEU A 135 -12.95 1.25 -3.06
C LEU A 135 -13.25 1.54 -1.59
N MET A 136 -14.51 1.91 -1.24
CA MET A 136 -14.98 2.04 0.14
C MET A 136 -15.23 0.69 0.81
N ILE A 137 -14.43 -0.31 0.47
CA ILE A 137 -14.39 -1.67 0.98
C ILE A 137 -13.30 -1.83 2.06
N ASP A 138 -13.25 -2.97 2.71
CA ASP A 138 -12.24 -3.28 3.73
C ASP A 138 -10.82 -3.35 3.14
N TRP A 139 -9.86 -2.76 3.84
CA TRP A 139 -8.43 -2.84 3.52
C TRP A 139 -7.71 -3.60 4.64
N PHE A 140 -7.00 -4.65 4.29
CA PHE A 140 -6.23 -5.49 5.20
C PHE A 140 -4.74 -5.23 5.03
N PRO A 141 -4.14 -4.33 5.84
CA PRO A 141 -2.74 -3.95 5.69
C PRO A 141 -1.76 -4.85 6.44
N VAL A 142 -0.51 -4.84 6.00
CA VAL A 142 0.66 -5.23 6.78
C VAL A 142 1.66 -4.08 6.85
N CYS A 143 2.53 -4.08 7.85
CA CYS A 143 3.64 -3.14 7.89
C CYS A 143 4.70 -3.51 6.83
N GLY A 144 5.19 -2.50 6.10
CA GLY A 144 6.45 -2.59 5.38
C GLY A 144 7.60 -1.99 6.19
N ASN A 145 8.78 -1.91 5.61
CA ASN A 145 9.92 -1.31 6.29
C ASN A 145 9.79 0.22 6.46
N HIS A 146 9.00 0.87 5.62
CA HIS A 146 8.76 2.30 5.75
C HIS A 146 7.83 2.63 6.93
N GLU A 147 6.85 1.80 7.26
CA GLU A 147 6.05 1.94 8.47
C GLU A 147 6.92 1.82 9.73
N TYR A 148 7.95 0.98 9.71
CA TYR A 148 8.89 0.81 10.83
C TYR A 148 9.86 1.99 11.04
N ARG A 149 9.92 2.94 10.11
CA ARG A 149 10.61 4.23 10.30
C ARG A 149 9.75 5.25 11.06
N GLY A 150 8.45 5.02 11.13
CA GLY A 150 7.49 5.87 11.79
C GLY A 150 6.90 5.24 13.04
N ASN A 151 5.66 5.56 13.31
CA ASN A 151 4.89 5.07 14.45
C ASN A 151 4.04 3.88 14.04
N THR A 152 4.57 2.66 14.21
CA THR A 152 3.87 1.41 13.88
C THR A 152 2.59 1.22 14.71
N ASN A 153 2.52 1.80 15.90
CA ASN A 153 1.34 1.76 16.75
C ASN A 153 0.19 2.61 16.18
N ALA A 154 0.50 3.80 15.65
CA ALA A 154 -0.48 4.62 14.96
C ALA A 154 -0.97 3.92 13.68
N PHE A 155 -0.06 3.26 12.94
CA PHE A 155 -0.42 2.48 11.76
C PHE A 155 -1.39 1.34 12.11
N LEU A 156 -1.10 0.57 13.15
CA LEU A 156 -1.96 -0.51 13.64
C LEU A 156 -3.36 -0.01 14.02
N HIS A 157 -3.45 1.12 14.72
CA HIS A 157 -4.71 1.59 15.31
C HIS A 157 -5.51 2.56 14.43
N TYR A 158 -5.12 2.79 13.17
CA TYR A 158 -5.83 3.70 12.28
C TYR A 158 -7.29 3.29 12.00
N GLY A 159 -7.64 2.04 12.23
CA GLY A 159 -9.04 1.56 12.21
C GLY A 159 -9.99 2.29 13.17
N SER A 160 -9.45 3.01 14.18
CA SER A 160 -10.24 3.89 15.04
C SER A 160 -10.68 5.19 14.34
N ILE A 161 -10.04 5.55 13.22
CA ILE A 161 -10.33 6.74 12.39
C ILE A 161 -11.04 6.32 11.11
N SER A 162 -10.45 5.37 10.36
CA SER A 162 -10.97 4.90 9.07
C SER A 162 -11.62 3.54 9.22
N ARG A 163 -12.93 3.46 8.96
CA ARG A 163 -13.69 2.20 9.02
C ARG A 163 -13.21 1.14 8.02
N ARG A 164 -12.50 1.55 6.97
CA ARG A 164 -11.94 0.65 5.95
C ARG A 164 -10.68 -0.07 6.41
N TRP A 165 -10.00 0.45 7.44
CA TRP A 165 -8.72 -0.05 7.91
C TRP A 165 -8.87 -1.21 8.87
N MET A 166 -8.61 -2.42 8.40
CA MET A 166 -8.86 -3.67 9.12
C MET A 166 -7.53 -4.33 9.53
N MET A 167 -6.88 -3.79 10.56
CA MET A 167 -5.61 -4.31 11.08
C MET A 167 -5.74 -4.69 12.57
N PRO A 168 -6.16 -5.92 12.89
CA PRO A 168 -6.40 -6.32 14.29
C PRO A 168 -5.10 -6.55 15.08
N ALA A 169 -4.00 -6.83 14.41
CA ALA A 169 -2.66 -7.05 14.98
C ALA A 169 -1.60 -6.79 13.90
N LYS A 170 -0.32 -6.77 14.26
CA LYS A 170 0.78 -6.61 13.29
C LYS A 170 0.93 -7.84 12.37
N TYR A 171 0.61 -9.03 12.88
CA TYR A 171 0.44 -10.25 12.09
C TYR A 171 -0.88 -10.92 12.49
N TYR A 172 -1.62 -11.40 11.51
CA TYR A 172 -2.97 -11.92 11.71
C TYR A 172 -3.41 -12.80 10.54
N THR A 173 -4.60 -13.35 10.64
CA THR A 173 -5.21 -14.10 9.53
C THR A 173 -6.67 -13.71 9.33
N LYS A 174 -7.12 -13.76 8.08
CA LYS A 174 -8.52 -13.55 7.69
C LYS A 174 -8.99 -14.69 6.81
N VAL A 175 -10.14 -15.23 7.10
CA VAL A 175 -10.82 -16.19 6.22
C VAL A 175 -11.94 -15.46 5.48
N PHE A 176 -11.93 -15.58 4.17
CA PHE A 176 -13.01 -15.15 3.30
C PHE A 176 -13.82 -16.38 2.90
N THR A 177 -15.14 -16.23 2.91
CA THR A 177 -16.07 -17.33 2.59
C THR A 177 -17.15 -16.84 1.65
N HIS A 178 -17.38 -17.58 0.57
CA HIS A 178 -18.53 -17.40 -0.28
C HIS A 178 -19.13 -18.77 -0.56
N LYS A 179 -20.40 -18.99 -0.17
CA LYS A 179 -21.06 -20.30 -0.23
C LYS A 179 -20.20 -21.41 0.43
N LYS A 180 -19.60 -22.29 -0.37
CA LYS A 180 -18.76 -23.40 0.08
C LYS A 180 -17.27 -23.20 -0.23
N THR A 181 -16.91 -22.07 -0.83
CA THR A 181 -15.52 -21.70 -1.14
C THR A 181 -14.94 -20.91 0.01
N THR A 182 -13.74 -21.29 0.43
CA THR A 182 -13.01 -20.64 1.52
C THR A 182 -11.58 -20.35 1.10
N VAL A 183 -11.10 -19.17 1.46
CA VAL A 183 -9.68 -18.80 1.35
C VAL A 183 -9.20 -18.15 2.64
N ARG A 184 -8.10 -18.66 3.17
CA ARG A 184 -7.38 -18.03 4.28
C ARG A 184 -6.26 -17.17 3.72
N VAL A 185 -6.21 -15.93 4.15
CA VAL A 185 -5.06 -15.06 3.95
C VAL A 185 -4.35 -14.90 5.30
N VAL A 186 -3.06 -15.21 5.31
CA VAL A 186 -2.16 -15.06 6.47
C VAL A 186 -1.28 -13.85 6.23
N PHE A 187 -1.36 -12.88 7.12
CA PHE A 187 -0.66 -11.61 7.02
C PHE A 187 0.54 -11.61 7.97
N LEU A 188 1.76 -11.47 7.43
CA LEU A 188 3.01 -11.46 8.18
C LEU A 188 3.58 -10.05 8.33
N ASP A 189 4.05 -9.75 9.51
CA ASP A 189 4.89 -8.59 9.78
C ASP A 189 6.36 -8.98 9.54
N THR A 190 6.86 -8.70 8.36
CA THR A 190 8.15 -9.25 7.92
C THR A 190 9.37 -8.42 8.31
N ALA A 191 9.22 -7.13 8.61
CA ALA A 191 10.37 -6.31 9.02
C ALA A 191 11.04 -6.82 10.30
N PRO A 192 10.32 -7.23 11.37
CA PRO A 192 10.93 -7.83 12.55
C PRO A 192 11.57 -9.20 12.32
N LEU A 193 11.30 -9.85 11.20
CA LEU A 193 11.90 -11.14 10.84
C LEU A 193 13.27 -11.00 10.15
N ILE A 194 13.75 -9.78 9.92
CA ILE A 194 14.96 -9.46 9.17
C ILE A 194 15.95 -8.74 10.07
N ASP A 195 17.16 -9.29 10.19
CA ASP A 195 18.19 -8.79 11.10
C ASP A 195 18.62 -7.36 10.80
N LYS A 196 18.68 -6.98 9.52
CA LYS A 196 18.96 -5.61 9.08
C LYS A 196 18.10 -4.57 9.80
N TYR A 197 16.79 -4.80 9.88
CA TYR A 197 15.86 -3.86 10.52
C TYR A 197 15.92 -3.93 12.05
N ARG A 198 16.17 -5.12 12.60
CA ARG A 198 16.31 -5.31 14.05
C ARG A 198 17.58 -4.71 14.63
N GLN A 199 18.65 -4.64 13.84
CA GLN A 199 19.95 -4.12 14.26
C GLN A 199 20.05 -2.61 14.15
N ASP A 200 19.29 -1.98 13.26
CA ASP A 200 19.25 -0.54 13.06
C ASP A 200 18.05 0.08 13.82
N SER A 201 18.23 0.22 15.15
CA SER A 201 17.20 0.79 16.02
C SER A 201 17.05 2.32 15.91
N GLU A 202 17.96 3.00 15.23
CA GLU A 202 17.86 4.43 14.94
C GLU A 202 16.84 4.67 13.83
N THR A 203 16.95 3.91 12.73
CA THR A 203 16.03 4.02 11.59
C THR A 203 14.72 3.25 11.81
N TYR A 204 14.76 2.11 12.53
CA TYR A 204 13.63 1.18 12.72
C TYR A 204 13.38 0.90 14.20
N PRO A 205 12.94 1.89 15.00
CA PRO A 205 12.94 1.83 16.47
C PRO A 205 12.10 0.72 17.08
N ASP A 206 11.10 0.22 16.35
CA ASP A 206 10.18 -0.79 16.85
C ASP A 206 10.52 -2.22 16.37
N ALA A 207 11.32 -2.39 15.31
CA ALA A 207 11.56 -3.71 14.72
C ALA A 207 12.17 -4.73 15.70
N ARG A 208 13.08 -4.29 16.58
CA ARG A 208 13.70 -5.15 17.60
C ARG A 208 12.77 -5.47 18.77
N LYS A 209 11.75 -4.65 19.00
CA LYS A 209 10.82 -4.83 20.12
C LYS A 209 9.81 -5.95 19.88
N GLU A 210 9.59 -6.30 18.61
CA GLU A 210 8.65 -7.35 18.24
C GLU A 210 9.23 -8.73 18.54
N ASP A 211 8.37 -9.62 19.03
CA ASP A 211 8.73 -11.01 19.31
C ASP A 211 8.67 -11.85 18.03
N MET A 212 9.82 -11.95 17.38
CA MET A 212 9.98 -12.74 16.16
C MET A 212 9.62 -14.22 16.38
N GLN A 213 10.00 -14.80 17.52
CA GLN A 213 9.77 -16.21 17.77
C GLN A 213 8.28 -16.50 18.01
N ALA A 214 7.59 -15.61 18.69
CA ALA A 214 6.13 -15.71 18.87
C ALA A 214 5.41 -15.68 17.51
N GLN A 215 5.82 -14.78 16.58
CA GLN A 215 5.22 -14.73 15.24
C GLN A 215 5.49 -16.00 14.43
N LEU A 216 6.72 -16.53 14.45
CA LEU A 216 7.06 -17.75 13.72
C LEU A 216 6.31 -18.97 14.28
N SER A 217 6.17 -19.07 15.61
CA SER A 217 5.38 -20.13 16.24
C SER A 217 3.88 -20.00 15.90
N TRP A 218 3.36 -18.77 15.89
CA TRP A 218 1.99 -18.49 15.45
C TRP A 218 1.75 -18.86 13.98
N LEU A 219 2.72 -18.56 13.09
CA LEU A 219 2.63 -18.94 11.69
C LEU A 219 2.54 -20.46 11.53
N ASP A 220 3.44 -21.20 12.22
CA ASP A 220 3.45 -22.68 12.20
C ASP A 220 2.10 -23.25 12.65
N GLU A 221 1.56 -22.77 13.78
CA GLU A 221 0.28 -23.21 14.31
C GLU A 221 -0.90 -22.82 13.40
N THR A 222 -0.85 -21.63 12.80
CA THR A 222 -1.89 -21.15 11.87
C THR A 222 -1.96 -22.02 10.62
N LEU A 223 -0.82 -22.36 10.01
CA LEU A 223 -0.78 -23.19 8.81
C LEU A 223 -1.14 -24.65 9.11
N LYS A 224 -0.71 -25.17 10.26
CA LYS A 224 -1.08 -26.52 10.72
C LYS A 224 -2.60 -26.69 10.84
N ASN A 225 -3.31 -25.66 11.28
CA ASN A 225 -4.74 -25.69 11.53
C ASN A 225 -5.57 -25.07 10.37
N ALA A 226 -4.94 -24.74 9.24
CA ALA A 226 -5.63 -24.21 8.09
C ALA A 226 -6.25 -25.34 7.26
N HIS A 227 -7.57 -25.32 7.12
CA HIS A 227 -8.35 -26.31 6.40
C HIS A 227 -9.19 -25.71 5.25
N GLU A 228 -8.94 -24.45 4.94
CA GLU A 228 -9.61 -23.72 3.88
C GLU A 228 -9.26 -24.34 2.51
N ASP A 229 -10.09 -24.05 1.52
CA ASP A 229 -9.83 -24.52 0.15
C ASP A 229 -8.50 -24.01 -0.37
N TRP A 230 -8.14 -22.77 -0.01
CA TRP A 230 -6.90 -22.12 -0.41
C TRP A 230 -6.28 -21.36 0.76
N VAL A 231 -4.96 -21.37 0.82
CA VAL A 231 -4.17 -20.58 1.78
C VAL A 231 -3.18 -19.71 1.00
N ILE A 232 -3.23 -18.42 1.25
CA ILE A 232 -2.33 -17.41 0.71
C ILE A 232 -1.59 -16.79 1.89
N VAL A 233 -0.27 -16.69 1.81
CA VAL A 233 0.54 -15.98 2.80
C VAL A 233 1.04 -14.70 2.17
N VAL A 234 0.83 -13.58 2.83
CA VAL A 234 1.31 -12.27 2.39
C VAL A 234 2.21 -11.64 3.44
N GLY A 235 3.23 -10.96 2.97
CA GLY A 235 4.14 -10.17 3.80
C GLY A 235 4.87 -9.17 2.92
N HIS A 236 5.48 -8.12 3.50
CA HIS A 236 6.06 -7.07 2.67
C HIS A 236 7.35 -7.51 1.94
N HIS A 237 8.23 -8.28 2.59
CA HIS A 237 9.54 -8.62 2.05
C HIS A 237 9.54 -9.94 1.29
N PRO A 238 10.32 -10.06 0.18
CA PRO A 238 10.38 -11.27 -0.63
C PRO A 238 11.20 -12.39 0.02
N ILE A 239 10.84 -13.63 -0.29
CA ILE A 239 11.67 -14.82 -0.06
C ILE A 239 12.61 -15.01 -1.24
N TYR A 240 12.13 -14.85 -2.46
CA TYR A 240 12.90 -14.87 -3.70
C TYR A 240 12.57 -13.65 -4.53
N ALA A 241 13.58 -13.01 -5.10
CA ALA A 241 13.41 -11.89 -6.04
C ALA A 241 14.73 -11.55 -6.74
N ASP A 242 14.65 -11.03 -7.96
CA ASP A 242 15.69 -10.16 -8.53
C ASP A 242 15.56 -8.76 -7.92
N THR A 243 16.65 -8.25 -7.36
CA THR A 243 16.69 -6.92 -6.76
C THR A 243 18.13 -6.51 -6.43
N GLU A 244 18.39 -5.20 -6.51
CA GLU A 244 19.62 -4.57 -6.01
C GLU A 244 19.63 -4.38 -4.48
N LYS A 245 18.51 -4.64 -3.79
CA LYS A 245 18.43 -4.57 -2.33
C LYS A 245 19.25 -5.67 -1.69
N SER A 246 19.57 -5.48 -0.40
CA SER A 246 20.43 -6.39 0.36
C SER A 246 19.97 -7.85 0.25
N GLU A 247 20.87 -8.73 -0.10
CA GLU A 247 20.62 -10.17 -0.14
C GLU A 247 20.27 -10.73 1.25
N SER A 248 20.80 -10.13 2.31
CA SER A 248 20.53 -10.54 3.69
C SER A 248 19.05 -10.56 4.05
N GLU A 249 18.25 -9.66 3.47
CA GLU A 249 16.80 -9.64 3.69
C GLU A 249 16.14 -10.94 3.20
N ARG A 250 16.49 -11.37 2.00
CA ARG A 250 15.97 -12.62 1.42
C ARG A 250 16.48 -13.85 2.15
N LEU A 251 17.76 -13.85 2.53
CA LEU A 251 18.35 -14.96 3.29
C LEU A 251 17.69 -15.14 4.65
N ASP A 252 17.35 -14.04 5.35
CA ASP A 252 16.62 -14.10 6.60
C ASP A 252 15.20 -14.66 6.40
N MET A 253 14.50 -14.25 5.36
CA MET A 253 13.17 -14.77 5.02
C MET A 253 13.25 -16.26 4.64
N GLN A 254 14.24 -16.65 3.84
CA GLN A 254 14.48 -18.06 3.48
C GLN A 254 14.83 -18.92 4.70
N LYS A 255 15.60 -18.41 5.63
CA LYS A 255 15.98 -19.11 6.85
C LYS A 255 14.83 -19.28 7.85
N ARG A 256 13.96 -18.28 7.99
CA ARG A 256 12.96 -18.19 9.06
C ARG A 256 11.56 -18.56 8.62
N VAL A 257 11.13 -18.08 7.48
CA VAL A 257 9.74 -18.22 7.00
C VAL A 257 9.58 -19.43 6.07
N MET A 258 10.44 -19.57 5.08
CA MET A 258 10.33 -20.63 4.07
C MET A 258 10.22 -22.04 4.67
N PRO A 259 11.00 -22.45 5.69
CA PRO A 259 10.88 -23.80 6.25
C PRO A 259 9.50 -24.07 6.86
N ILE A 260 8.84 -23.05 7.40
CA ILE A 260 7.48 -23.16 7.96
C ILE A 260 6.47 -23.31 6.83
N LEU A 261 6.62 -22.52 5.75
CA LEU A 261 5.72 -22.62 4.59
C LEU A 261 5.81 -24.01 3.93
N HIS A 262 7.01 -24.57 3.80
CA HIS A 262 7.24 -25.89 3.20
C HIS A 262 6.79 -27.08 4.06
N LYS A 263 6.58 -26.86 5.35
CA LYS A 263 6.10 -27.92 6.26
C LYS A 263 4.67 -28.35 5.92
N TYR A 264 3.90 -27.48 5.25
CA TYR A 264 2.48 -27.69 4.96
C TYR A 264 2.20 -27.55 3.47
N ASN A 265 1.56 -28.54 2.87
CA ASN A 265 1.22 -28.55 1.44
C ASN A 265 -0.01 -27.68 1.08
N ASN A 266 -0.55 -26.94 2.03
CA ASN A 266 -1.75 -26.12 1.83
C ASN A 266 -1.48 -24.69 1.37
N VAL A 267 -0.23 -24.20 1.49
CA VAL A 267 0.13 -22.86 1.04
C VAL A 267 0.24 -22.83 -0.49
N ALA A 268 -0.66 -22.11 -1.15
CA ALA A 268 -0.67 -21.99 -2.61
C ALA A 268 0.30 -20.92 -3.12
N ILE A 269 0.31 -19.76 -2.46
CA ILE A 269 1.07 -18.57 -2.87
C ILE A 269 1.69 -17.91 -1.64
N TYR A 270 2.95 -17.47 -1.76
CA TYR A 270 3.55 -16.42 -0.94
C TYR A 270 3.67 -15.15 -1.78
N ALA A 271 3.02 -14.06 -1.37
CA ALA A 271 3.04 -12.81 -2.11
C ALA A 271 3.58 -11.66 -1.26
N CYS A 272 4.33 -10.76 -1.90
CA CYS A 272 5.01 -9.64 -1.24
C CYS A 272 5.08 -8.40 -2.13
N GLY A 273 5.55 -7.28 -1.56
CA GLY A 273 5.86 -6.03 -2.24
C GLY A 273 7.35 -5.71 -2.25
N HIS A 274 7.71 -4.50 -1.76
CA HIS A 274 9.07 -4.06 -1.46
C HIS A 274 9.99 -3.77 -2.66
N ILE A 275 9.88 -4.54 -3.74
CA ILE A 275 10.84 -4.47 -4.86
C ILE A 275 10.39 -3.54 -5.97
N HIS A 276 9.10 -3.24 -6.08
CA HIS A 276 8.51 -2.33 -7.07
C HIS A 276 8.61 -2.85 -8.52
N ASN A 277 8.46 -4.13 -8.73
CA ASN A 277 8.30 -4.74 -10.04
C ASN A 277 7.55 -6.05 -9.92
N PHE A 278 6.95 -6.52 -11.00
CA PHE A 278 6.28 -7.81 -10.99
C PHE A 278 7.29 -8.93 -11.17
N GLN A 279 7.20 -9.95 -10.32
CA GLN A 279 7.92 -11.20 -10.50
C GLN A 279 7.03 -12.39 -10.08
N HIS A 280 7.05 -13.43 -10.87
CA HIS A 280 6.54 -14.74 -10.53
C HIS A 280 7.70 -15.74 -10.58
N ILE A 281 8.00 -16.33 -9.45
CA ILE A 281 9.10 -17.28 -9.28
C ILE A 281 8.53 -18.59 -8.74
N GLN A 282 8.83 -19.70 -9.41
CA GLN A 282 8.51 -21.04 -8.97
C GLN A 282 9.78 -21.88 -8.96
N LYS A 283 10.16 -22.36 -7.79
CA LYS A 283 11.35 -23.20 -7.64
C LYS A 283 11.05 -24.64 -8.06
N LYS A 284 12.03 -25.28 -8.67
CA LYS A 284 11.87 -26.68 -9.12
C LYS A 284 11.52 -27.60 -7.95
N GLY A 285 10.38 -28.28 -8.06
CA GLY A 285 9.88 -29.21 -7.03
C GLY A 285 9.17 -28.53 -5.86
N ASP A 286 9.02 -27.19 -5.90
CA ASP A 286 8.21 -26.45 -4.93
C ASP A 286 6.74 -26.37 -5.35
N HIS A 287 5.83 -26.48 -4.39
CA HIS A 287 4.40 -26.33 -4.63
C HIS A 287 3.90 -24.89 -4.48
N ILE A 288 4.75 -24.00 -3.92
CA ILE A 288 4.43 -22.59 -3.66
C ILE A 288 4.85 -21.73 -4.84
N ASP A 289 3.95 -20.85 -5.30
CA ASP A 289 4.33 -19.76 -6.20
C ASP A 289 4.73 -18.53 -5.37
N TYR A 290 5.92 -17.99 -5.63
CA TYR A 290 6.42 -16.78 -5.00
C TYR A 290 6.15 -15.61 -5.93
N VAL A 291 5.41 -14.63 -5.40
CA VAL A 291 4.97 -13.47 -6.15
C VAL A 291 5.53 -12.21 -5.53
N VAL A 292 6.29 -11.46 -6.29
CA VAL A 292 6.53 -10.05 -5.99
C VAL A 292 5.47 -9.26 -6.75
N ASN A 293 4.55 -8.67 -6.01
CA ASN A 293 3.60 -7.72 -6.56
C ASN A 293 4.31 -6.38 -6.72
N THR A 294 4.06 -5.70 -7.82
CA THR A 294 4.73 -4.43 -8.11
C THR A 294 4.32 -3.33 -7.13
N SER A 295 4.81 -2.12 -7.36
CA SER A 295 4.32 -0.93 -6.66
C SER A 295 3.08 -0.36 -7.34
N ALA A 296 2.10 0.04 -6.55
CA ALA A 296 0.96 0.80 -7.04
C ALA A 296 1.29 2.32 -7.15
N SER A 297 2.55 2.65 -7.42
CA SER A 297 2.99 4.05 -7.60
C SER A 297 4.23 4.23 -8.46
N LEU A 298 5.29 3.43 -8.28
CA LEU A 298 6.59 3.63 -8.93
C LEU A 298 7.29 2.30 -9.17
N ALA A 299 7.47 1.91 -10.41
CA ALA A 299 8.14 0.69 -10.81
C ALA A 299 9.67 0.81 -10.88
N ARG A 300 10.36 -0.33 -10.88
CA ARG A 300 11.81 -0.48 -10.99
C ARG A 300 12.18 -1.56 -12.00
N PRO A 301 13.39 -1.47 -12.61
CA PRO A 301 13.90 -2.53 -13.49
C PRO A 301 13.95 -3.89 -12.80
N VAL A 302 13.88 -4.95 -13.61
CA VAL A 302 13.93 -6.34 -13.17
C VAL A 302 14.57 -7.22 -14.24
N LYS A 303 15.23 -8.30 -13.82
CA LYS A 303 15.72 -9.37 -14.70
C LYS A 303 15.25 -10.74 -14.18
N ALA A 304 15.29 -11.72 -15.06
CA ALA A 304 15.00 -13.08 -14.67
C ALA A 304 16.12 -13.65 -13.77
N VAL A 305 15.71 -14.40 -12.74
CA VAL A 305 16.55 -15.21 -11.87
C VAL A 305 16.12 -16.67 -11.93
N ASP A 306 16.84 -17.57 -11.29
CA ASP A 306 16.48 -18.99 -11.24
C ASP A 306 15.03 -19.19 -10.73
N GLY A 307 14.23 -19.91 -11.51
CA GLY A 307 12.82 -20.15 -11.24
C GLY A 307 11.85 -19.09 -11.75
N THR A 308 12.32 -17.98 -12.36
CA THR A 308 11.45 -16.95 -12.91
C THR A 308 10.55 -17.52 -14.00
N GLN A 309 9.25 -17.42 -13.80
CA GLN A 309 8.21 -17.72 -14.78
C GLN A 309 7.78 -16.46 -15.55
N PHE A 310 7.81 -15.31 -14.85
CA PHE A 310 7.49 -14.01 -15.43
C PHE A 310 8.18 -12.90 -14.61
N CYS A 311 8.59 -11.83 -15.27
CA CYS A 311 8.97 -10.58 -14.63
C CYS A 311 8.69 -9.39 -15.55
N SER A 312 8.33 -8.24 -14.94
CA SER A 312 8.03 -7.01 -15.66
C SER A 312 8.35 -5.77 -14.81
N PRO A 313 8.96 -4.73 -15.38
CA PRO A 313 9.18 -3.45 -14.69
C PRO A 313 7.94 -2.54 -14.71
N ALA A 314 6.75 -3.08 -14.97
CA ALA A 314 5.51 -2.32 -14.94
C ALA A 314 5.07 -2.05 -13.49
N ASP A 315 4.42 -0.92 -13.26
CA ASP A 315 3.67 -0.61 -12.06
C ASP A 315 2.19 -0.99 -12.23
N GLY A 316 1.47 -1.13 -11.12
CA GLY A 316 0.09 -1.61 -11.12
C GLY A 316 -0.32 -2.30 -9.83
N PHE A 317 -1.13 -3.34 -9.94
CA PHE A 317 -1.64 -4.13 -8.81
C PHE A 317 -2.01 -5.54 -9.27
N SER A 318 -2.44 -6.39 -8.35
CA SER A 318 -2.94 -7.73 -8.73
C SER A 318 -4.37 -7.95 -8.30
N VAL A 319 -5.07 -8.82 -9.04
CA VAL A 319 -6.40 -9.32 -8.71
C VAL A 319 -6.30 -10.81 -8.42
N ILE A 320 -6.79 -11.22 -7.26
CA ILE A 320 -6.86 -12.62 -6.87
C ILE A 320 -8.32 -13.07 -6.94
N THR A 321 -8.60 -14.08 -7.74
CA THR A 321 -9.93 -14.69 -7.83
C THR A 321 -9.88 -16.13 -7.37
N VAL A 322 -10.85 -16.52 -6.56
CA VAL A 322 -10.90 -17.84 -5.94
C VAL A 322 -12.28 -18.46 -6.16
N ASP A 323 -12.29 -19.67 -6.60
CA ASP A 323 -13.42 -20.59 -6.47
C ASP A 323 -12.95 -21.90 -5.82
N LYS A 324 -13.87 -22.86 -5.67
CA LYS A 324 -13.54 -24.12 -4.99
C LYS A 324 -12.47 -24.96 -5.70
N LYS A 325 -12.34 -24.81 -7.01
CA LYS A 325 -11.45 -25.62 -7.86
C LYS A 325 -10.20 -24.89 -8.32
N GLN A 326 -10.25 -23.55 -8.35
CA GLN A 326 -9.20 -22.73 -8.91
C GLN A 326 -8.93 -21.50 -8.04
N LEU A 327 -7.64 -21.20 -7.85
CA LEU A 327 -7.15 -19.91 -7.44
C LEU A 327 -6.40 -19.30 -8.63
N ARG A 328 -6.69 -18.05 -8.94
CA ARG A 328 -6.01 -17.28 -9.98
C ARG A 328 -5.49 -15.97 -9.38
N LEU A 329 -4.24 -15.63 -9.67
CA LEU A 329 -3.67 -14.31 -9.43
C LEU A 329 -3.35 -13.71 -10.79
N SER A 330 -3.93 -12.54 -11.10
CA SER A 330 -3.74 -11.80 -12.35
C SER A 330 -3.00 -10.50 -12.04
N MET A 331 -1.85 -10.29 -12.69
CA MET A 331 -1.05 -9.07 -12.59
C MET A 331 -1.59 -8.05 -13.58
N ILE A 332 -1.94 -6.86 -13.10
CA ILE A 332 -2.57 -5.78 -13.86
C ILE A 332 -1.60 -4.61 -13.91
N ASP A 333 -1.26 -4.17 -15.11
CA ASP A 333 -0.46 -2.97 -15.30
C ASP A 333 -1.29 -1.68 -15.09
N LYS A 334 -0.65 -0.52 -15.06
CA LYS A 334 -1.29 0.78 -14.88
C LYS A 334 -2.28 1.18 -15.97
N ASP A 335 -2.25 0.49 -17.12
CA ASP A 335 -3.14 0.72 -18.26
C ASP A 335 -4.34 -0.26 -18.25
N GLY A 336 -4.42 -1.12 -17.23
CA GLY A 336 -5.52 -2.07 -17.01
C GLY A 336 -5.38 -3.38 -17.81
N ASN A 337 -4.20 -3.67 -18.37
CA ASN A 337 -3.95 -4.90 -19.08
C ASN A 337 -3.60 -6.02 -18.12
N ILE A 338 -4.09 -7.23 -18.36
CA ILE A 338 -3.65 -8.45 -17.70
C ILE A 338 -2.33 -8.86 -18.35
N ILE A 339 -1.21 -8.65 -17.67
CA ILE A 339 0.13 -8.93 -18.22
C ILE A 339 0.66 -10.32 -17.84
N HIS A 340 0.11 -10.93 -16.81
CA HIS A 340 0.45 -12.29 -16.40
C HIS A 340 -0.64 -12.90 -15.52
N GLU A 341 -0.78 -14.24 -15.57
CA GLU A 341 -1.69 -14.99 -14.71
C GLU A 341 -1.00 -16.21 -14.10
N ILE A 342 -1.24 -16.42 -12.81
CA ILE A 342 -0.88 -17.63 -12.07
C ILE A 342 -2.16 -18.39 -11.79
N LYS A 343 -2.22 -19.68 -12.15
CA LYS A 343 -3.42 -20.54 -11.97
C LYS A 343 -3.03 -21.78 -11.16
N LYS A 344 -3.69 -21.96 -10.03
CA LYS A 344 -3.64 -23.18 -9.22
C LYS A 344 -4.95 -23.92 -9.35
N THR A 345 -4.91 -25.20 -9.57
CA THR A 345 -6.08 -26.09 -9.61
C THR A 345 -5.94 -27.21 -8.60
N LYS A 346 -7.07 -27.64 -8.03
CA LYS A 346 -7.16 -28.85 -7.18
C LYS A 346 -7.36 -30.09 -8.00
#